data_bb97286092f20d28ca8aa012ab14b291
#
_entry.id   bb97286092f20d28ca8aa012ab14b291
#
_cell.length_a   1.000
_cell.length_b   1.000
_cell.length_c   1.000
_cell.angle_alpha   90.00
_cell.angle_beta   90.00
_cell.angle_gamma   90.00
#
_symmetry.space_group_name_H-M   'P 1'
#
loop_
_entity.id
_entity.type
_entity.pdbx_description
1 polymer ?
#
loop_
_entity_poly.entity_id
_entity_poly.type
_entity_poly.pdbx_seq_one_letter_code
_entity_poly.pdbx_strand_id
1 'polypeptide(L)'
;ITFIGSKKGYIHLRPGVAMNSFEEPESGKNIKLPFIMRLDSFRVVYYPGTEAPADYVSYISHSLPVSLSDSLSGQKDTFFHEQISMNRIFTSQGFRFYQSSFDDDGQGSWLTVNYDPWGTRVTYAGYILLGISMIWLLFSQNGEFRRLLNHPLLKKGGVFILFLFCLAGTAQAQKRSLPALKRIQADSLAREQVIYHDRVVPFNTLARDFVQKLTGKSSYKGLTPEQVIGGWLLYPEVWRNESLIYIKSAELQQLLGLKTPYARLTDLFDGSVYRLREHWQREQGQSKLAKAIQETDEKVGLILMLEQGTFIQPLPADGSVKPLSKIQVKAELLYNSIPFSKILFMVNLAFGLLSFLLLLHNCLRSTALPPKVKTVSHIAGVSFSVVLYAAFLFHLAGYCLRWYIGGRIPLSNGYETMQFMALCILLVACLLHRRFPFTLPFGFLLSGFVLLVSYLGQMNPQITPLMPVLVSPWLSIHVSLIMMSYALLAFIMLNGILALCLRKKETENHVTGGYERQDNRVEQLTLLSRLLLYPATFFLGAGIFLGAVWANVSWGRYWAWDPKEVWALITFLVYGVAFHS
;
A
#
# COMPACT_ATOMS: atom_id res chain seq x y z
N ILE A 1 10.22 9.29 25.52
CA ILE A 1 10.98 9.17 26.78
C ILE A 1 12.23 10.00 26.58
N THR A 2 12.35 11.10 27.32
CA THR A 2 13.54 11.93 27.32
C THR A 2 14.46 11.44 28.42
N PHE A 3 15.67 10.97 28.08
CA PHE A 3 16.64 10.53 29.06
C PHE A 3 17.41 11.73 29.64
N ILE A 4 17.92 11.61 30.84
CA ILE A 4 18.74 12.65 31.49
C ILE A 4 19.93 12.96 30.58
N GLY A 5 20.06 14.25 30.17
CA GLY A 5 21.10 14.72 29.25
C GLY A 5 20.72 14.68 27.76
N SER A 6 19.53 14.21 27.41
CA SER A 6 19.00 14.30 26.04
C SER A 6 18.71 15.75 25.69
N LYS A 7 19.12 16.18 24.48
CA LYS A 7 18.89 17.54 23.94
C LYS A 7 18.32 17.40 22.54
N LYS A 8 17.29 18.22 22.25
CA LYS A 8 16.63 18.22 20.95
C LYS A 8 16.31 19.63 20.55
N GLY A 9 16.51 19.97 19.27
CA GLY A 9 16.22 21.31 18.79
C GLY A 9 16.32 21.42 17.28
N TYR A 10 16.38 22.67 16.80
CA TYR A 10 16.48 23.00 15.39
C TYR A 10 17.66 23.92 15.15
N ILE A 11 18.32 23.72 14.02
CA ILE A 11 19.34 24.64 13.51
C ILE A 11 18.92 25.09 12.11
N HIS A 12 18.93 26.38 11.91
CA HIS A 12 18.72 27.02 10.62
C HIS A 12 20.06 27.35 9.99
N LEU A 13 20.33 26.82 8.82
CA LEU A 13 21.57 27.01 8.10
C LEU A 13 21.29 27.79 6.82
N ARG A 14 22.09 28.83 6.57
CA ARG A 14 22.13 29.59 5.30
C ARG A 14 23.52 29.57 4.70
N PRO A 15 23.64 29.62 3.36
CA PRO A 15 24.94 29.69 2.70
C PRO A 15 25.79 30.85 3.22
N GLY A 16 27.05 30.57 3.52
CA GLY A 16 27.99 31.58 4.00
C GLY A 16 27.90 31.92 5.50
N VAL A 17 26.88 31.44 6.21
CA VAL A 17 26.73 31.64 7.66
C VAL A 17 27.22 30.41 8.42
N ALA A 18 28.18 30.63 9.32
CA ALA A 18 28.70 29.59 10.18
C ALA A 18 27.89 29.54 11.50
N MET A 19 27.39 28.37 11.87
CA MET A 19 26.60 28.17 13.07
C MET A 19 27.32 27.18 14.01
N ASN A 20 27.30 27.49 15.29
CA ASN A 20 27.87 26.64 16.35
C ASN A 20 26.91 26.40 17.52
N SER A 21 25.62 26.65 17.31
CA SER A 21 24.58 26.44 18.30
C SER A 21 23.25 26.13 17.64
N PHE A 22 22.35 25.46 18.38
CA PHE A 22 20.98 25.21 17.97
C PHE A 22 20.00 25.62 19.07
N GLU A 23 18.77 25.93 18.70
CA GLU A 23 17.71 26.33 19.62
C GLU A 23 16.94 25.11 20.14
N GLU A 24 16.76 25.06 21.46
CA GLU A 24 15.92 24.09 22.15
C GLU A 24 14.51 24.66 22.31
N PRO A 25 13.47 24.11 21.64
CA PRO A 25 12.13 24.71 21.62
C PRO A 25 11.45 24.81 22.99
N GLU A 26 11.73 23.86 23.90
CA GLU A 26 11.09 23.81 25.22
C GLU A 26 11.64 24.85 26.20
N SER A 27 12.90 25.20 26.08
CA SER A 27 13.56 26.14 27.00
C SER A 27 13.91 27.50 26.37
N GLY A 28 13.83 27.62 25.05
CA GLY A 28 14.28 28.78 24.28
C GLY A 28 15.79 29.06 24.42
N LYS A 29 16.58 28.07 24.88
CA LYS A 29 17.99 28.19 25.10
C LYS A 29 18.79 27.79 23.87
N ASN A 30 19.81 28.58 23.54
CA ASN A 30 20.80 28.19 22.55
C ASN A 30 21.85 27.26 23.15
N ILE A 31 21.90 26.01 22.63
CA ILE A 31 22.86 25.00 23.04
C ILE A 31 24.04 25.02 22.07
N LYS A 32 25.25 25.21 22.60
CA LYS A 32 26.48 25.19 21.80
C LYS A 32 26.83 23.81 21.30
N LEU A 33 27.20 23.75 20.02
CA LEU A 33 27.80 22.56 19.39
C LEU A 33 29.32 22.57 19.62
N PRO A 34 29.95 21.40 19.73
CA PRO A 34 31.41 21.29 19.88
C PRO A 34 32.18 21.49 18.55
N PHE A 35 31.52 21.90 17.47
CA PHE A 35 32.06 22.14 16.15
C PHE A 35 31.26 23.25 15.43
N ILE A 36 31.83 23.79 14.39
CA ILE A 36 31.17 24.78 13.53
C ILE A 36 30.58 24.05 12.32
N MET A 37 29.36 24.41 11.94
CA MET A 37 28.67 23.90 10.76
C MET A 37 28.27 25.05 9.83
N ARG A 38 28.41 24.86 8.54
CA ARG A 38 28.01 25.80 7.50
C ARG A 38 27.28 25.06 6.39
N LEU A 39 26.24 25.68 5.83
CA LEU A 39 25.60 25.21 4.62
C LEU A 39 26.41 25.64 3.40
N ASP A 40 26.82 24.70 2.58
CA ASP A 40 27.48 24.99 1.30
C ASP A 40 26.43 25.20 0.21
N SER A 41 25.42 24.33 0.12
CA SER A 41 24.26 24.49 -0.76
C SER A 41 23.11 23.61 -0.32
N PHE A 42 21.90 24.02 -0.67
CA PHE A 42 20.70 23.18 -0.59
C PHE A 42 20.19 22.91 -2.00
N ARG A 43 19.70 21.69 -2.25
CA ARG A 43 19.10 21.31 -3.54
C ARG A 43 17.92 20.40 -3.35
N VAL A 44 16.85 20.67 -4.10
CA VAL A 44 15.78 19.70 -4.32
C VAL A 44 16.15 18.89 -5.55
N VAL A 45 16.24 17.58 -5.39
CA VAL A 45 16.46 16.65 -6.49
C VAL A 45 15.09 16.19 -6.97
N TYR A 46 14.82 16.35 -8.25
CA TYR A 46 13.53 15.95 -8.85
C TYR A 46 13.66 14.63 -9.59
N TYR A 47 12.55 13.90 -9.70
CA TYR A 47 12.48 12.78 -10.63
C TYR A 47 12.67 13.28 -12.07
N PRO A 48 13.42 12.57 -12.92
CA PRO A 48 13.78 13.04 -14.25
C PRO A 48 12.56 13.45 -15.09
N GLY A 49 12.55 14.71 -15.56
CA GLY A 49 11.48 15.29 -16.38
C GLY A 49 10.20 15.64 -15.63
N THR A 50 10.24 15.77 -14.32
CA THR A 50 9.07 16.06 -13.48
C THR A 50 9.40 17.15 -12.45
N GLU A 51 8.35 17.69 -11.81
CA GLU A 51 8.47 18.61 -10.67
C GLU A 51 8.34 17.88 -9.32
N ALA A 52 8.18 16.54 -9.32
CA ALA A 52 8.07 15.77 -8.11
C ALA A 52 9.45 15.60 -7.42
N PRO A 53 9.58 15.95 -6.15
CA PRO A 53 10.84 15.82 -5.44
C PRO A 53 11.21 14.36 -5.19
N ALA A 54 12.43 14.00 -5.59
CA ALA A 54 13.03 12.69 -5.34
C ALA A 54 13.89 12.68 -4.06
N ASP A 55 14.49 13.82 -3.70
CA ASP A 55 15.22 14.01 -2.44
C ASP A 55 15.38 15.49 -2.11
N TYR A 56 15.60 15.80 -0.83
CA TYR A 56 15.96 17.13 -0.30
C TYR A 56 17.34 17.03 0.30
N VAL A 57 18.31 17.71 -0.30
CA VAL A 57 19.72 17.52 -0.01
C VAL A 57 20.38 18.79 0.47
N SER A 58 20.90 18.78 1.70
CA SER A 58 21.77 19.81 2.25
C SER A 58 23.23 19.37 2.19
N TYR A 59 24.04 20.10 1.46
CA TYR A 59 25.49 19.94 1.47
C TYR A 59 26.05 20.85 2.55
N ILE A 60 26.78 20.29 3.49
CA ILE A 60 27.31 20.98 4.65
C ILE A 60 28.82 20.84 4.74
N SER A 61 29.46 21.85 5.31
CA SER A 61 30.83 21.79 5.76
C SER A 61 30.88 21.89 7.29
N HIS A 62 31.64 21.02 7.96
CA HIS A 62 31.85 21.12 9.40
C HIS A 62 33.33 21.10 9.77
N SER A 63 33.67 21.82 10.85
CA SER A 63 35.04 21.84 11.40
C SER A 63 35.31 20.61 12.28
N LEU A 64 36.58 20.39 12.58
CA LEU A 64 36.96 19.49 13.68
C LEU A 64 36.43 20.01 15.02
N PRO A 65 36.23 19.11 16.02
CA PRO A 65 35.85 19.52 17.36
C PRO A 65 36.89 20.49 17.96
N VAL A 66 36.39 21.49 18.67
CA VAL A 66 37.23 22.56 19.28
C VAL A 66 38.34 21.97 20.16
N SER A 67 38.10 20.85 20.83
CA SER A 67 39.11 20.13 21.65
C SER A 67 40.29 19.53 20.87
N LEU A 68 40.09 19.29 19.57
CA LEU A 68 41.10 18.75 18.65
C LEU A 68 41.82 19.89 17.90
N SER A 69 41.15 21.04 17.68
CA SER A 69 41.73 22.21 17.02
C SER A 69 42.77 22.90 17.90
N ASP A 70 42.59 22.94 19.23
CA ASP A 70 43.53 23.51 20.17
C ASP A 70 44.87 22.73 20.24
N SER A 71 44.87 21.45 19.86
CA SER A 71 46.06 20.60 19.80
C SER A 71 46.88 20.78 18.51
N LEU A 72 46.32 21.44 17.52
CA LEU A 72 46.88 21.67 16.17
C LEU A 72 47.10 23.16 15.91
N SER A 73 47.49 23.92 16.93
CA SER A 73 47.74 25.37 16.85
C SER A 73 48.72 25.71 15.73
N GLY A 74 48.20 26.08 14.59
CA GLY A 74 48.96 26.50 13.39
C GLY A 74 48.36 26.04 12.05
N GLN A 75 47.36 25.20 12.03
CA GLN A 75 46.72 24.73 10.80
C GLN A 75 45.36 25.41 10.56
N LYS A 76 45.15 25.91 9.33
CA LYS A 76 43.87 26.45 8.84
C LYS A 76 42.72 25.48 9.22
N ASP A 77 41.58 26.03 9.64
CA ASP A 77 40.36 25.26 9.91
C ASP A 77 40.09 24.27 8.78
N THR A 78 40.29 23.00 9.06
CA THR A 78 40.00 21.95 8.08
C THR A 78 38.51 21.65 8.13
N PHE A 79 37.79 21.98 7.06
CA PHE A 79 36.40 21.68 6.90
C PHE A 79 36.24 20.35 6.15
N PHE A 80 35.34 19.51 6.66
CA PHE A 80 34.91 18.26 6.03
C PHE A 80 33.55 18.48 5.40
N HIS A 81 33.37 17.98 4.17
CA HIS A 81 32.11 18.10 3.43
C HIS A 81 31.28 16.86 3.63
N GLU A 82 30.01 17.05 3.98
CA GLU A 82 29.04 15.97 4.19
C GLU A 82 27.69 16.33 3.54
N GLN A 83 26.88 15.32 3.35
CA GLN A 83 25.55 15.44 2.75
C GLN A 83 24.50 14.95 3.73
N ILE A 84 23.47 15.76 3.96
CA ILE A 84 22.29 15.40 4.75
C ILE A 84 21.09 15.33 3.82
N SER A 85 20.32 14.25 3.87
CA SER A 85 19.07 14.13 3.14
C SER A 85 18.03 13.35 3.95
N MET A 86 16.81 13.17 3.42
CA MET A 86 15.68 12.58 4.16
C MET A 86 15.96 11.24 4.83
N ASN A 87 16.81 10.39 4.23
CA ASN A 87 17.19 9.07 4.78
C ASN A 87 18.70 8.94 5.04
N ARG A 88 19.45 10.04 4.96
CA ARG A 88 20.89 10.11 5.22
C ARG A 88 21.19 11.21 6.24
N ILE A 89 21.35 10.79 7.48
CA ILE A 89 21.64 11.69 8.59
C ILE A 89 23.14 11.97 8.70
N PHE A 90 23.50 13.14 9.21
CA PHE A 90 24.85 13.45 9.65
C PHE A 90 24.98 13.22 11.15
N THR A 91 26.05 12.57 11.57
CA THR A 91 26.32 12.30 13.00
C THR A 91 27.74 12.76 13.35
N SER A 92 27.86 13.63 14.34
CA SER A 92 29.15 14.09 14.85
C SER A 92 29.07 14.31 16.37
N GLN A 93 30.07 13.81 17.11
CA GLN A 93 30.17 13.96 18.58
C GLN A 93 28.91 13.56 19.37
N GLY A 94 28.13 12.60 18.86
CA GLY A 94 26.87 12.15 19.45
C GLY A 94 25.66 13.00 19.07
N PHE A 95 25.85 14.13 18.39
CA PHE A 95 24.77 14.90 17.78
C PHE A 95 24.37 14.27 16.43
N ARG A 96 23.07 14.21 16.18
CA ARG A 96 22.48 13.68 14.94
C ARG A 96 21.65 14.76 14.31
N PHE A 97 21.87 15.01 13.01
CA PHE A 97 21.22 16.05 12.22
C PHE A 97 20.37 15.42 11.13
N TYR A 98 19.12 15.85 11.03
CA TYR A 98 18.10 15.33 10.13
C TYR A 98 17.58 16.45 9.26
N GLN A 99 17.38 16.21 7.97
CA GLN A 99 16.70 17.15 7.08
C GLN A 99 15.24 17.30 7.52
N SER A 100 14.82 18.53 7.84
CA SER A 100 13.47 18.81 8.36
C SER A 100 12.64 19.65 7.40
N SER A 101 13.16 20.79 7.00
CA SER A 101 12.49 21.75 6.12
C SER A 101 13.52 22.57 5.35
N PHE A 102 13.06 23.49 4.54
CA PHE A 102 13.91 24.45 3.81
C PHE A 102 13.17 25.79 3.69
N ASP A 103 13.90 26.85 3.36
CA ASP A 103 13.33 28.18 3.17
C ASP A 103 12.59 28.27 1.83
N ASP A 104 11.56 29.12 1.74
CA ASP A 104 10.77 29.33 0.53
C ASP A 104 11.61 29.81 -0.67
N ASP A 105 12.76 30.48 -0.38
CA ASP A 105 13.72 30.91 -1.40
C ASP A 105 14.62 29.78 -1.93
N GLY A 106 14.49 28.57 -1.36
CA GLY A 106 15.27 27.39 -1.73
C GLY A 106 16.77 27.48 -1.39
N GLN A 107 17.20 28.46 -0.60
CA GLN A 107 18.61 28.66 -0.28
C GLN A 107 18.99 28.22 1.14
N GLY A 108 18.04 28.30 2.09
CA GLY A 108 18.26 27.88 3.47
C GLY A 108 17.77 26.48 3.78
N SER A 109 18.33 25.85 4.79
CA SER A 109 17.93 24.52 5.27
C SER A 109 17.70 24.50 6.78
N TRP A 110 16.62 23.86 7.17
CA TRP A 110 16.28 23.59 8.57
C TRP A 110 16.60 22.14 8.92
N LEU A 111 17.47 21.94 9.89
CA LEU A 111 17.85 20.63 10.38
C LEU A 111 17.34 20.43 11.79
N THR A 112 16.72 19.28 12.06
CA THR A 112 16.44 18.83 13.42
C THR A 112 17.72 18.27 14.02
N VAL A 113 18.06 18.69 15.23
CA VAL A 113 19.21 18.21 15.99
C VAL A 113 18.74 17.35 17.14
N ASN A 114 19.34 16.20 17.31
CA ASN A 114 19.08 15.31 18.43
C ASN A 114 20.40 14.82 19.05
N TYR A 115 20.53 14.99 20.36
CA TYR A 115 21.63 14.48 21.16
C TYR A 115 21.07 13.58 22.25
N ASP A 116 21.17 12.27 22.07
CA ASP A 116 20.74 11.26 23.02
C ASP A 116 21.60 9.99 22.89
N PRO A 117 22.87 10.04 23.27
CA PRO A 117 23.77 8.92 23.12
C PRO A 117 23.42 7.72 24.00
N TRP A 118 22.93 7.96 25.22
CA TRP A 118 22.55 6.90 26.15
C TRP A 118 21.21 6.29 25.82
N GLY A 119 20.19 7.10 25.57
CA GLY A 119 18.86 6.61 25.21
C GLY A 119 18.89 5.77 23.94
N THR A 120 19.68 6.20 22.94
CA THR A 120 19.89 5.42 21.72
C THR A 120 20.47 4.04 22.01
N ARG A 121 21.55 3.94 22.81
CA ARG A 121 22.20 2.67 23.14
C ARG A 121 21.27 1.73 23.90
N VAL A 122 20.57 2.25 24.92
CA VAL A 122 19.63 1.45 25.74
C VAL A 122 18.47 0.95 24.89
N THR A 123 17.90 1.80 24.02
CA THR A 123 16.78 1.43 23.14
C THR A 123 17.18 0.33 22.16
N TYR A 124 18.32 0.47 21.49
CA TYR A 124 18.78 -0.58 20.57
C TYR A 124 19.15 -1.88 21.31
N ALA A 125 19.76 -1.81 22.50
CA ALA A 125 20.00 -2.99 23.32
C ALA A 125 18.68 -3.69 23.68
N GLY A 126 17.65 -2.93 24.05
CA GLY A 126 16.30 -3.46 24.29
C GLY A 126 15.70 -4.15 23.07
N TYR A 127 15.80 -3.55 21.88
CA TYR A 127 15.30 -4.15 20.63
C TYR A 127 16.04 -5.44 20.27
N ILE A 128 17.36 -5.48 20.46
CA ILE A 128 18.16 -6.69 20.24
C ILE A 128 17.73 -7.80 21.21
N LEU A 129 17.59 -7.50 22.49
CA LEU A 129 17.15 -8.48 23.51
C LEU A 129 15.74 -9.03 23.18
N LEU A 130 14.81 -8.15 22.84
CA LEU A 130 13.47 -8.56 22.42
C LEU A 130 13.50 -9.40 21.14
N GLY A 131 14.27 -9.01 20.14
CA GLY A 131 14.45 -9.79 18.92
C GLY A 131 15.02 -11.18 19.19
N ILE A 132 16.06 -11.28 20.02
CA ILE A 132 16.64 -12.56 20.44
C ILE A 132 15.61 -13.41 21.19
N SER A 133 14.87 -12.83 22.14
CA SER A 133 13.86 -13.57 22.91
C SER A 133 12.72 -14.09 22.02
N MET A 134 12.26 -13.30 21.05
CA MET A 134 11.23 -13.69 20.10
C MET A 134 11.71 -14.79 19.15
N ILE A 135 12.96 -14.72 18.66
CA ILE A 135 13.59 -15.76 17.85
C ILE A 135 13.74 -17.04 18.69
N TRP A 136 14.21 -16.91 19.93
CA TRP A 136 14.32 -18.04 20.86
C TRP A 136 12.99 -18.75 21.07
N LEU A 137 11.89 -18.01 21.20
CA LEU A 137 10.54 -18.55 21.36
C LEU A 137 10.14 -19.45 20.17
N LEU A 138 10.52 -19.08 18.94
CA LEU A 138 10.21 -19.86 17.72
C LEU A 138 11.12 -21.08 17.55
N PHE A 139 12.39 -20.98 17.92
CA PHE A 139 13.40 -22.00 17.61
C PHE A 139 13.78 -22.89 18.81
N SER A 140 13.32 -22.60 20.01
CA SER A 140 13.58 -23.39 21.21
C SER A 140 13.16 -24.86 21.02
N GLN A 141 14.07 -25.79 21.33
CA GLN A 141 13.85 -27.22 21.14
C GLN A 141 12.70 -27.75 21.99
N ASN A 142 12.54 -27.25 23.22
CA ASN A 142 11.50 -27.60 24.17
C ASN A 142 10.35 -26.60 24.20
N GLY A 143 10.32 -25.63 23.27
CA GLY A 143 9.31 -24.57 23.20
C GLY A 143 7.94 -25.09 22.72
N GLU A 144 6.89 -24.46 23.20
CA GLU A 144 5.50 -24.78 22.83
C GLU A 144 5.28 -24.72 21.32
N PHE A 145 5.88 -23.77 20.60
CA PHE A 145 5.76 -23.67 19.14
C PHE A 145 6.24 -24.94 18.43
N ARG A 146 7.38 -25.48 18.83
CA ARG A 146 7.93 -26.72 18.26
C ARG A 146 7.13 -27.95 18.66
N ARG A 147 6.57 -27.95 19.87
CA ARG A 147 5.67 -28.99 20.37
C ARG A 147 4.36 -29.00 19.57
N LEU A 148 3.80 -27.81 19.26
CA LEU A 148 2.64 -27.66 18.39
C LEU A 148 2.92 -28.13 16.95
N LEU A 149 4.07 -27.78 16.37
CA LEU A 149 4.48 -28.25 15.03
C LEU A 149 4.56 -29.79 14.94
N ASN A 150 4.94 -30.45 16.02
CA ASN A 150 5.09 -31.91 16.08
C ASN A 150 3.83 -32.63 16.57
N HIS A 151 2.74 -31.92 16.86
CA HIS A 151 1.51 -32.52 17.38
C HIS A 151 0.91 -33.54 16.37
N PRO A 152 0.47 -34.75 16.82
CA PRO A 152 -0.02 -35.82 15.93
C PRO A 152 -1.16 -35.40 15.03
N LEU A 153 -2.08 -34.56 15.51
CA LEU A 153 -3.22 -34.02 14.74
C LEU A 153 -2.76 -33.07 13.60
N LEU A 154 -1.50 -32.64 13.63
CA LEU A 154 -0.91 -31.72 12.66
C LEU A 154 -0.02 -32.40 11.59
N LYS A 155 0.25 -33.70 11.66
CA LYS A 155 1.30 -34.42 10.88
C LYS A 155 0.90 -34.99 9.52
N LYS A 156 -0.29 -34.77 8.97
CA LYS A 156 -0.68 -35.31 7.64
C LYS A 156 -0.61 -34.25 6.56
N GLY A 157 0.35 -34.32 5.65
CA GLY A 157 0.45 -33.42 4.49
C GLY A 157 1.16 -34.05 3.28
N GLY A 158 0.68 -33.80 2.09
CA GLY A 158 1.13 -34.35 0.80
C GLY A 158 1.53 -33.27 -0.22
N VAL A 159 2.21 -33.70 -1.27
CA VAL A 159 2.99 -33.04 -2.30
C VAL A 159 2.22 -32.03 -3.19
N PHE A 160 2.95 -31.03 -3.65
CA PHE A 160 2.56 -29.92 -4.53
C PHE A 160 2.43 -30.36 -6.01
N ILE A 161 1.34 -30.03 -6.68
CA ILE A 161 1.21 -30.12 -8.15
C ILE A 161 0.68 -28.81 -8.69
N LEU A 162 1.44 -28.23 -9.60
CA LEU A 162 1.17 -26.96 -10.28
C LEU A 162 0.43 -27.23 -11.59
N PHE A 163 -0.74 -26.62 -11.79
CA PHE A 163 -1.41 -26.60 -13.10
C PHE A 163 -1.75 -25.18 -13.53
N LEU A 164 -1.37 -24.85 -14.76
CA LEU A 164 -1.60 -23.57 -15.41
C LEU A 164 -2.87 -23.64 -16.26
N PHE A 165 -3.81 -22.72 -16.09
CA PHE A 165 -4.95 -22.57 -16.99
C PHE A 165 -5.04 -21.13 -17.51
N CYS A 166 -5.05 -20.99 -18.83
CA CYS A 166 -5.37 -19.74 -19.53
C CYS A 166 -6.85 -19.73 -19.89
N LEU A 167 -7.56 -18.69 -19.49
CA LEU A 167 -8.92 -18.41 -19.98
C LEU A 167 -8.94 -17.05 -20.65
N ALA A 168 -9.08 -17.04 -21.97
CA ALA A 168 -9.40 -15.88 -22.77
C ALA A 168 -10.87 -15.96 -23.20
N GLY A 169 -11.65 -14.95 -22.86
CA GLY A 169 -13.02 -14.82 -23.32
C GLY A 169 -13.30 -13.38 -23.73
N THR A 170 -13.51 -13.15 -25.02
CA THR A 170 -13.90 -11.85 -25.59
C THR A 170 -15.38 -11.87 -25.96
N ALA A 171 -16.15 -10.97 -25.38
CA ALA A 171 -17.51 -10.68 -25.83
C ALA A 171 -17.53 -9.35 -26.56
N GLN A 172 -17.93 -9.36 -27.81
CA GLN A 172 -18.03 -8.18 -28.68
C GLN A 172 -19.49 -7.81 -28.86
N ALA A 173 -19.86 -6.62 -28.41
CA ALA A 173 -21.20 -6.04 -28.66
C ALA A 173 -21.05 -4.84 -29.62
N GLN A 174 -21.76 -4.92 -30.74
CA GLN A 174 -21.79 -3.89 -31.79
C GLN A 174 -22.71 -2.75 -31.39
N LYS A 175 -22.23 -1.50 -31.36
CA LYS A 175 -23.00 -0.27 -31.12
C LYS A 175 -22.57 0.86 -32.05
N ARG A 176 -23.50 1.79 -32.34
CA ARG A 176 -23.34 3.01 -33.13
C ARG A 176 -21.96 3.65 -32.91
N SER A 177 -21.21 3.81 -34.00
CA SER A 177 -19.86 4.32 -33.97
C SER A 177 -19.84 5.85 -33.77
N LEU A 178 -19.37 6.31 -32.64
CA LEU A 178 -18.93 7.70 -32.48
C LEU A 178 -17.70 7.93 -33.37
N PRO A 179 -17.51 9.15 -33.93
CA PRO A 179 -16.31 9.44 -34.69
C PRO A 179 -15.08 9.36 -33.76
N ALA A 180 -14.16 8.46 -34.07
CA ALA A 180 -12.98 8.17 -33.29
C ALA A 180 -11.84 7.69 -34.20
N LEU A 181 -10.62 7.63 -33.64
CA LEU A 181 -9.47 7.04 -34.35
C LEU A 181 -9.74 5.59 -34.77
N LYS A 182 -9.21 5.21 -35.93
CA LYS A 182 -9.18 3.79 -36.32
C LYS A 182 -8.40 2.96 -35.30
N ARG A 183 -8.83 1.72 -35.04
CA ARG A 183 -8.24 0.87 -34.03
C ARG A 183 -6.71 0.70 -34.17
N ILE A 184 -6.24 0.53 -35.40
CA ILE A 184 -4.81 0.40 -35.68
C ILE A 184 -4.02 1.65 -35.25
N GLN A 185 -4.58 2.85 -35.49
CA GLN A 185 -3.95 4.11 -35.08
C GLN A 185 -3.97 4.26 -33.56
N ALA A 186 -5.08 3.89 -32.91
CA ALA A 186 -5.19 3.89 -31.45
C ALA A 186 -4.21 2.90 -30.79
N ASP A 187 -4.02 1.70 -31.38
CA ASP A 187 -3.08 0.69 -30.88
C ASP A 187 -1.60 1.14 -31.07
N SER A 188 -1.31 1.96 -32.08
CA SER A 188 0.01 2.60 -32.24
C SER A 188 0.20 3.69 -31.17
N LEU A 189 -0.79 4.58 -31.04
CA LEU A 189 -0.77 5.68 -30.06
C LEU A 189 -0.65 5.15 -28.62
N ALA A 190 -1.29 4.03 -28.30
CA ALA A 190 -1.22 3.38 -26.97
C ALA A 190 0.22 3.12 -26.49
N ARG A 191 1.18 2.95 -27.41
CA ARG A 191 2.59 2.62 -27.12
C ARG A 191 3.49 3.85 -27.06
N GLU A 192 3.02 4.99 -27.54
CA GLU A 192 3.75 6.25 -27.42
C GLU A 192 3.98 6.60 -25.95
N GLN A 193 5.09 7.26 -25.65
CA GLN A 193 5.49 7.54 -24.28
C GLN A 193 5.23 9.00 -23.95
N VAL A 194 4.65 9.23 -22.77
CA VAL A 194 4.31 10.55 -22.26
C VAL A 194 4.70 10.66 -20.79
N ILE A 195 4.85 11.88 -20.28
CA ILE A 195 5.00 12.13 -18.85
C ILE A 195 3.59 12.25 -18.24
N TYR A 196 3.32 11.46 -17.21
CA TYR A 196 2.05 11.48 -16.50
C TYR A 196 2.23 11.06 -15.04
N HIS A 197 1.70 11.87 -14.09
CA HIS A 197 1.90 11.68 -12.65
C HIS A 197 3.37 11.45 -12.29
N ASP A 198 4.22 12.36 -12.78
CA ASP A 198 5.65 12.42 -12.46
C ASP A 198 6.44 11.15 -12.84
N ARG A 199 5.99 10.42 -13.86
CA ARG A 199 6.74 9.32 -14.46
C ARG A 199 6.51 9.20 -15.96
N VAL A 200 7.44 8.57 -16.64
CA VAL A 200 7.24 8.16 -18.04
C VAL A 200 6.29 6.99 -18.09
N VAL A 201 5.25 7.09 -18.91
CA VAL A 201 4.22 6.05 -19.06
C VAL A 201 3.88 5.85 -20.54
N PRO A 202 3.35 4.67 -20.93
CA PRO A 202 2.66 4.53 -22.21
C PRO A 202 1.42 5.41 -22.25
N PHE A 203 1.08 5.98 -23.39
CA PHE A 203 -0.12 6.80 -23.59
C PHE A 203 -1.41 6.09 -23.12
N ASN A 204 -1.46 4.76 -23.27
CA ASN A 204 -2.54 3.93 -22.74
C ASN A 204 -2.82 4.16 -21.25
N THR A 205 -1.78 4.34 -20.42
CA THR A 205 -1.94 4.55 -18.98
C THR A 205 -2.65 5.88 -18.70
N LEU A 206 -2.23 6.96 -19.36
CA LEU A 206 -2.89 8.27 -19.29
C LEU A 206 -4.33 8.19 -19.82
N ALA A 207 -4.52 7.60 -21.00
CA ALA A 207 -5.83 7.50 -21.64
C ALA A 207 -6.82 6.71 -20.80
N ARG A 208 -6.39 5.61 -20.21
CA ARG A 208 -7.23 4.78 -19.35
C ARG A 208 -7.64 5.51 -18.09
N ASP A 209 -6.71 6.20 -17.43
CA ASP A 209 -7.02 6.98 -16.22
C ASP A 209 -8.01 8.11 -16.52
N PHE A 210 -7.80 8.84 -17.62
CA PHE A 210 -8.72 9.88 -18.11
C PHE A 210 -10.14 9.34 -18.29
N VAL A 211 -10.29 8.26 -19.07
CA VAL A 211 -11.61 7.68 -19.35
C VAL A 211 -12.25 7.14 -18.07
N GLN A 212 -11.47 6.51 -17.18
CA GLN A 212 -11.97 5.97 -15.92
C GLN A 212 -12.42 7.07 -14.95
N LYS A 213 -11.69 8.16 -14.85
CA LYS A 213 -12.08 9.33 -14.03
C LYS A 213 -13.38 9.96 -14.56
N LEU A 214 -13.52 10.12 -15.87
CA LEU A 214 -14.71 10.73 -16.45
C LEU A 214 -15.94 9.82 -16.38
N THR A 215 -15.80 8.56 -16.78
CA THR A 215 -16.94 7.66 -17.00
C THR A 215 -17.20 6.67 -15.88
N GLY A 216 -16.25 6.49 -14.97
CA GLY A 216 -16.23 5.41 -13.98
C GLY A 216 -15.93 4.03 -14.58
N LYS A 217 -15.59 3.94 -15.88
CA LYS A 217 -15.34 2.69 -16.62
C LYS A 217 -14.01 2.77 -17.37
N SER A 218 -13.41 1.61 -17.63
CA SER A 218 -12.14 1.50 -18.38
C SER A 218 -12.28 1.62 -19.91
N SER A 219 -13.52 1.69 -20.43
CA SER A 219 -13.85 1.86 -21.85
C SER A 219 -15.19 2.57 -21.99
N TYR A 220 -15.46 3.20 -23.12
CA TYR A 220 -16.69 3.93 -23.35
C TYR A 220 -17.35 3.50 -24.67
N LYS A 221 -18.61 3.01 -24.60
CA LYS A 221 -19.41 2.56 -25.76
C LYS A 221 -18.67 1.60 -26.72
N GLY A 222 -17.75 0.75 -26.19
CA GLY A 222 -16.97 -0.19 -26.99
C GLY A 222 -15.69 0.40 -27.61
N LEU A 223 -15.43 1.70 -27.39
CA LEU A 223 -14.18 2.35 -27.79
C LEU A 223 -13.08 2.14 -26.74
N THR A 224 -11.84 2.02 -27.20
CA THR A 224 -10.68 2.00 -26.32
C THR A 224 -10.40 3.40 -25.76
N PRO A 225 -9.69 3.51 -24.63
CA PRO A 225 -9.36 4.82 -24.04
C PRO A 225 -8.66 5.77 -25.01
N GLU A 226 -7.76 5.26 -25.84
CA GLU A 226 -7.04 6.03 -26.86
C GLU A 226 -7.97 6.53 -27.97
N GLN A 227 -8.97 5.72 -28.33
CA GLN A 227 -9.99 6.11 -29.27
C GLN A 227 -10.88 7.24 -28.72
N VAL A 228 -11.14 7.23 -27.41
CA VAL A 228 -11.92 8.29 -26.73
C VAL A 228 -11.14 9.60 -26.75
N ILE A 229 -9.88 9.60 -26.30
CA ILE A 229 -9.04 10.81 -26.32
C ILE A 229 -8.83 11.30 -27.76
N GLY A 230 -8.46 10.41 -28.67
CA GLY A 230 -8.25 10.75 -30.08
C GLY A 230 -9.53 11.27 -30.75
N GLY A 231 -10.69 10.71 -30.40
CA GLY A 231 -11.98 11.20 -30.85
C GLY A 231 -12.28 12.60 -30.33
N TRP A 232 -11.99 12.87 -29.06
CA TRP A 232 -12.15 14.19 -28.47
C TRP A 232 -11.25 15.25 -29.12
N LEU A 233 -9.99 14.92 -29.36
CA LEU A 233 -9.03 15.84 -30.01
C LEU A 233 -9.37 16.14 -31.47
N LEU A 234 -9.88 15.15 -32.21
CA LEU A 234 -10.17 15.31 -33.63
C LEU A 234 -11.59 15.84 -33.93
N TYR A 235 -12.56 15.56 -33.03
CA TYR A 235 -13.96 15.89 -33.22
C TYR A 235 -14.59 16.53 -31.97
N PRO A 236 -14.01 17.61 -31.41
CA PRO A 236 -14.41 18.18 -30.12
C PRO A 236 -15.89 18.55 -30.06
N GLU A 237 -16.45 19.09 -31.14
CA GLU A 237 -17.86 19.52 -31.22
C GLU A 237 -18.85 18.36 -31.00
N VAL A 238 -18.50 17.15 -31.45
CA VAL A 238 -19.33 15.96 -31.26
C VAL A 238 -19.17 15.45 -29.83
N TRP A 239 -17.94 15.42 -29.33
CA TRP A 239 -17.64 14.86 -28.01
C TRP A 239 -18.08 15.75 -26.86
N ARG A 240 -18.13 17.07 -27.01
CA ARG A 240 -18.72 18.00 -26.02
C ARG A 240 -20.21 17.73 -25.76
N ASN A 241 -20.90 17.23 -26.75
CA ASN A 241 -22.33 16.86 -26.69
C ASN A 241 -22.56 15.41 -26.29
N GLU A 242 -21.49 14.65 -26.03
CA GLU A 242 -21.58 13.24 -25.61
C GLU A 242 -21.70 13.12 -24.07
N SER A 243 -22.61 12.27 -23.59
CA SER A 243 -22.87 12.03 -22.17
C SER A 243 -21.77 11.17 -21.57
N LEU A 244 -20.63 11.78 -21.27
CA LEU A 244 -19.40 11.11 -20.82
C LEU A 244 -19.12 11.28 -19.33
N ILE A 245 -19.54 12.39 -18.72
CA ILE A 245 -19.21 12.79 -17.36
C ILE A 245 -20.12 12.08 -16.37
N TYR A 246 -19.60 11.09 -15.65
CA TYR A 246 -20.36 10.36 -14.64
C TYR A 246 -20.47 11.17 -13.34
N ILE A 247 -21.68 11.45 -12.89
CA ILE A 247 -22.01 12.14 -11.65
C ILE A 247 -22.67 11.15 -10.70
N LYS A 248 -22.03 10.87 -9.58
CA LYS A 248 -22.46 9.87 -8.59
C LYS A 248 -23.59 10.39 -7.70
N SER A 249 -23.59 11.70 -7.35
CA SER A 249 -24.53 12.31 -6.43
C SER A 249 -25.89 12.53 -7.07
N ALA A 250 -26.94 11.90 -6.51
CA ALA A 250 -28.31 12.10 -6.96
C ALA A 250 -28.77 13.57 -6.76
N GLU A 251 -28.31 14.22 -5.68
CA GLU A 251 -28.61 15.61 -5.39
C GLU A 251 -28.04 16.55 -6.46
N LEU A 252 -26.80 16.32 -6.89
CA LEU A 252 -26.16 17.09 -7.95
C LEU A 252 -26.83 16.81 -9.32
N GLN A 253 -27.26 15.57 -9.57
CA GLN A 253 -28.02 15.22 -10.78
C GLN A 253 -29.34 16.01 -10.86
N GLN A 254 -30.08 16.12 -9.74
CA GLN A 254 -31.32 16.89 -9.65
C GLN A 254 -31.07 18.40 -9.87
N LEU A 255 -30.04 18.94 -9.23
CA LEU A 255 -29.62 20.34 -9.37
C LEU A 255 -29.32 20.71 -10.84
N LEU A 256 -28.70 19.81 -11.58
CA LEU A 256 -28.36 19.99 -12.98
C LEU A 256 -29.53 19.62 -13.93
N GLY A 257 -30.62 19.06 -13.44
CA GLY A 257 -31.77 18.61 -14.24
C GLY A 257 -31.45 17.38 -15.10
N LEU A 258 -30.52 16.53 -14.71
CA LEU A 258 -30.09 15.36 -15.47
C LEU A 258 -31.09 14.21 -15.34
N LYS A 259 -31.45 13.59 -16.49
CA LYS A 259 -32.28 12.37 -16.53
C LYS A 259 -31.48 11.08 -16.35
N THR A 260 -30.19 11.14 -16.50
CA THR A 260 -29.26 10.01 -16.39
C THR A 260 -28.06 10.41 -15.51
N PRO A 261 -27.32 9.46 -14.91
CA PRO A 261 -26.14 9.79 -14.11
C PRO A 261 -24.94 10.28 -14.95
N TYR A 262 -25.13 10.49 -16.25
CA TYR A 262 -24.10 10.96 -17.17
C TYR A 262 -24.48 12.32 -17.73
N ALA A 263 -23.63 13.32 -17.53
CA ALA A 263 -23.75 14.67 -18.08
C ALA A 263 -22.91 14.81 -19.36
N ARG A 264 -23.34 15.73 -20.21
CA ARG A 264 -22.52 16.27 -21.32
C ARG A 264 -21.70 17.43 -20.78
N LEU A 265 -20.60 17.76 -21.44
CA LEU A 265 -19.88 18.98 -21.09
C LEU A 265 -20.78 20.22 -21.23
N THR A 266 -21.60 20.27 -22.27
CA THR A 266 -22.56 21.36 -22.53
C THR A 266 -23.63 21.48 -21.46
N ASP A 267 -24.00 20.43 -20.72
CA ASP A 267 -25.00 20.51 -19.65
C ASP A 267 -24.48 21.27 -18.42
N LEU A 268 -23.15 21.40 -18.29
CA LEU A 268 -22.47 22.05 -17.17
C LEU A 268 -22.19 23.54 -17.44
N PHE A 269 -22.49 24.03 -18.65
CA PHE A 269 -22.31 25.43 -19.02
C PHE A 269 -23.63 26.02 -19.48
N ASP A 270 -23.88 27.29 -19.14
CA ASP A 270 -24.94 28.12 -19.70
C ASP A 270 -24.26 29.21 -20.53
N GLY A 271 -24.20 28.99 -21.84
CA GLY A 271 -23.34 29.76 -22.73
C GLY A 271 -21.86 29.61 -22.35
N SER A 272 -21.24 30.70 -21.88
CA SER A 272 -19.86 30.71 -21.40
C SER A 272 -19.72 30.60 -19.86
N VAL A 273 -20.85 30.56 -19.13
CA VAL A 273 -20.87 30.55 -17.67
C VAL A 273 -20.92 29.14 -17.14
N TYR A 274 -19.98 28.79 -16.28
CA TYR A 274 -19.96 27.47 -15.61
C TYR A 274 -20.99 27.42 -14.49
N ARG A 275 -21.99 26.57 -14.62
CA ARG A 275 -23.18 26.48 -13.73
C ARG A 275 -22.85 26.13 -12.28
N LEU A 276 -21.81 25.35 -12.04
CA LEU A 276 -21.45 24.90 -10.68
C LEU A 276 -20.68 25.96 -9.87
N ARG A 277 -20.22 27.05 -10.51
CA ARG A 277 -19.41 28.09 -9.83
C ARG A 277 -20.16 28.76 -8.68
N GLU A 278 -21.42 29.10 -8.87
CA GLU A 278 -22.23 29.75 -7.82
C GLU A 278 -22.54 28.79 -6.67
N HIS A 279 -22.80 27.52 -6.99
CA HIS A 279 -23.06 26.48 -6.00
C HIS A 279 -21.82 26.16 -5.18
N TRP A 280 -20.64 26.12 -5.78
CA TRP A 280 -19.36 25.97 -5.08
C TRP A 280 -19.12 27.10 -4.07
N GLN A 281 -19.41 28.34 -4.44
CA GLN A 281 -19.25 29.49 -3.53
C GLN A 281 -20.24 29.48 -2.35
N ARG A 282 -21.43 28.94 -2.52
CA ARG A 282 -22.47 28.83 -1.47
C ARG A 282 -22.22 27.66 -0.50
N GLU A 283 -21.69 26.56 -1.01
CA GLU A 283 -21.43 25.31 -0.27
C GLU A 283 -20.02 25.26 0.35
N GLN A 284 -19.59 26.34 1.02
CA GLN A 284 -18.31 26.34 1.75
C GLN A 284 -18.37 25.34 2.91
N GLY A 285 -17.83 24.12 2.70
CA GLY A 285 -17.77 23.14 3.77
C GLY A 285 -17.57 21.69 3.31
N GLN A 286 -17.60 20.76 4.26
CA GLN A 286 -17.46 19.31 4.03
C GLN A 286 -18.78 18.61 3.65
N SER A 287 -19.77 19.33 3.08
CA SER A 287 -21.04 18.72 2.67
C SER A 287 -20.83 17.66 1.58
N LYS A 288 -21.76 16.68 1.51
CA LYS A 288 -21.71 15.66 0.44
C LYS A 288 -21.87 16.29 -0.94
N LEU A 289 -22.65 17.38 -1.03
CA LEU A 289 -22.84 18.13 -2.25
C LEU A 289 -21.56 18.87 -2.67
N ALA A 290 -20.87 19.54 -1.74
CA ALA A 290 -19.59 20.19 -2.03
C ALA A 290 -18.55 19.22 -2.59
N LYS A 291 -18.42 18.02 -2.01
CA LYS A 291 -17.53 16.97 -2.53
C LYS A 291 -17.92 16.51 -3.94
N ALA A 292 -19.22 16.37 -4.21
CA ALA A 292 -19.69 15.97 -5.54
C ALA A 292 -19.47 17.06 -6.59
N ILE A 293 -19.59 18.33 -6.23
CA ILE A 293 -19.26 19.48 -7.08
C ILE A 293 -17.76 19.47 -7.38
N GLN A 294 -16.90 19.29 -6.36
CA GLN A 294 -15.46 19.22 -6.54
C GLN A 294 -15.04 18.07 -7.46
N GLU A 295 -15.57 16.85 -7.25
CA GLU A 295 -15.30 15.70 -8.14
C GLU A 295 -15.73 15.99 -9.59
N THR A 296 -16.81 16.75 -9.79
CA THR A 296 -17.29 17.11 -11.14
C THR A 296 -16.42 18.19 -11.75
N ASP A 297 -16.00 19.16 -10.95
CA ASP A 297 -15.10 20.24 -11.38
C ASP A 297 -13.74 19.69 -11.83
N GLU A 298 -13.16 18.74 -11.07
CA GLU A 298 -11.94 18.03 -11.46
C GLU A 298 -12.09 17.31 -12.82
N LYS A 299 -13.25 16.70 -13.11
CA LYS A 299 -13.53 16.06 -14.40
C LYS A 299 -13.63 17.05 -15.54
N VAL A 300 -14.30 18.18 -15.31
CA VAL A 300 -14.36 19.28 -16.28
C VAL A 300 -12.98 19.86 -16.53
N GLY A 301 -12.20 20.09 -15.47
CA GLY A 301 -10.82 20.56 -15.57
C GLY A 301 -9.95 19.66 -16.45
N LEU A 302 -10.04 18.33 -16.30
CA LEU A 302 -9.33 17.37 -17.14
C LEU A 302 -9.69 17.50 -18.62
N ILE A 303 -10.98 17.71 -18.94
CA ILE A 303 -11.43 17.89 -20.32
C ILE A 303 -10.87 19.21 -20.89
N LEU A 304 -10.97 20.30 -20.12
CA LEU A 304 -10.45 21.59 -20.56
C LEU A 304 -8.93 21.57 -20.77
N MET A 305 -8.18 20.89 -19.89
CA MET A 305 -6.75 20.69 -20.08
C MET A 305 -6.43 19.90 -21.35
N LEU A 306 -7.26 18.89 -21.67
CA LEU A 306 -7.10 18.11 -22.90
C LEU A 306 -7.34 18.99 -24.14
N GLU A 307 -8.39 19.83 -24.13
CA GLU A 307 -8.70 20.75 -25.24
C GLU A 307 -7.64 21.84 -25.40
N GLN A 308 -7.04 22.32 -24.30
CA GLN A 308 -5.97 23.29 -24.31
C GLN A 308 -4.59 22.68 -24.69
N GLY A 309 -4.51 21.35 -24.82
CA GLY A 309 -3.26 20.65 -25.12
C GLY A 309 -2.26 20.57 -23.97
N THR A 310 -2.67 20.93 -22.74
CA THR A 310 -1.79 20.92 -21.54
C THR A 310 -1.83 19.58 -20.80
N PHE A 311 -2.82 18.74 -21.08
CA PHE A 311 -2.99 17.44 -20.42
C PHE A 311 -1.97 16.40 -20.86
N ILE A 312 -1.56 16.40 -22.13
CA ILE A 312 -0.63 15.43 -22.70
C ILE A 312 0.76 16.06 -22.76
N GLN A 313 1.67 15.60 -21.91
CA GLN A 313 3.05 16.08 -21.88
C GLN A 313 3.95 15.08 -22.60
N PRO A 314 4.45 15.39 -23.82
CA PRO A 314 5.39 14.53 -24.54
C PRO A 314 6.73 14.48 -23.83
N LEU A 315 7.54 13.44 -24.10
CA LEU A 315 8.90 13.38 -23.59
C LEU A 315 9.73 14.53 -24.19
N PRO A 316 10.59 15.19 -23.39
CA PRO A 316 11.51 16.19 -23.87
C PRO A 316 12.47 15.61 -24.93
N ALA A 317 12.67 16.36 -26.01
CA ALA A 317 13.55 15.94 -27.10
C ALA A 317 15.04 16.04 -26.77
N ASP A 318 15.39 16.72 -25.69
CA ASP A 318 16.77 16.99 -25.22
C ASP A 318 17.46 15.77 -24.57
N GLY A 319 16.74 14.64 -24.44
CA GLY A 319 17.26 13.42 -23.82
C GLY A 319 17.42 13.52 -22.28
N SER A 320 16.91 14.57 -21.65
CA SER A 320 16.94 14.73 -20.18
C SER A 320 16.15 13.61 -19.45
N VAL A 321 15.17 13.00 -20.15
CA VAL A 321 14.32 11.95 -19.62
C VAL A 321 14.57 10.63 -20.37
N LYS A 322 14.95 9.60 -19.62
CA LYS A 322 15.17 8.27 -20.20
C LYS A 322 13.84 7.61 -20.58
N PRO A 323 13.62 7.22 -21.85
CA PRO A 323 12.42 6.52 -22.24
C PRO A 323 12.35 5.10 -21.65
N LEU A 324 11.13 4.58 -21.49
CA LEU A 324 10.91 3.19 -21.11
C LEU A 324 11.39 2.23 -22.21
N SER A 325 11.92 1.09 -21.80
CA SER A 325 12.25 0.01 -22.72
C SER A 325 10.97 -0.59 -23.35
N LYS A 326 11.10 -1.19 -24.52
CA LYS A 326 9.97 -1.88 -25.20
C LYS A 326 9.33 -2.95 -24.32
N ILE A 327 10.11 -3.59 -23.42
CA ILE A 327 9.60 -4.62 -22.49
C ILE A 327 8.76 -3.96 -21.39
N GLN A 328 9.20 -2.83 -20.84
CA GLN A 328 8.44 -2.08 -19.83
C GLN A 328 7.11 -1.57 -20.38
N VAL A 329 7.12 -1.01 -21.60
CA VAL A 329 5.88 -0.59 -22.28
C VAL A 329 4.91 -1.78 -22.45
N LYS A 330 5.39 -2.93 -22.92
CA LYS A 330 4.56 -4.13 -23.06
C LYS A 330 4.03 -4.64 -21.71
N ALA A 331 4.84 -4.64 -20.68
CA ALA A 331 4.45 -5.05 -19.33
C ALA A 331 3.35 -4.15 -18.76
N GLU A 332 3.46 -2.82 -18.94
CA GLU A 332 2.47 -1.88 -18.47
C GLU A 332 1.15 -1.98 -19.26
N LEU A 333 1.22 -2.14 -20.59
CA LEU A 333 0.03 -2.41 -21.40
C LEU A 333 -0.68 -3.71 -20.97
N LEU A 334 0.08 -4.78 -20.69
CA LEU A 334 -0.47 -6.04 -20.18
C LEU A 334 -1.13 -5.84 -18.82
N TYR A 335 -0.47 -5.15 -17.88
CA TYR A 335 -1.02 -4.84 -16.56
C TYR A 335 -2.32 -4.03 -16.67
N ASN A 336 -2.35 -3.04 -17.55
CA ASN A 336 -3.53 -2.21 -17.78
C ASN A 336 -4.70 -2.97 -18.45
N SER A 337 -4.41 -3.97 -19.28
CA SER A 337 -5.46 -4.75 -19.96
C SER A 337 -6.21 -5.70 -19.02
N ILE A 338 -5.58 -6.11 -17.90
CA ILE A 338 -6.14 -7.10 -16.98
C ILE A 338 -6.55 -6.41 -15.66
N PRO A 339 -7.82 -6.38 -15.28
CA PRO A 339 -8.25 -5.85 -13.98
C PRO A 339 -8.03 -6.86 -12.85
N PHE A 340 -6.75 -7.13 -12.50
CA PHE A 340 -6.35 -8.17 -11.54
C PHE A 340 -7.15 -8.14 -10.25
N SER A 341 -7.19 -7.01 -9.54
CA SER A 341 -7.88 -6.89 -8.26
C SER A 341 -9.38 -7.17 -8.36
N LYS A 342 -10.03 -6.68 -9.44
CA LYS A 342 -11.46 -6.86 -9.64
C LYS A 342 -11.82 -8.32 -9.89
N ILE A 343 -11.04 -9.01 -10.72
CA ILE A 343 -11.23 -10.46 -10.98
C ILE A 343 -11.02 -11.23 -9.68
N LEU A 344 -9.92 -10.95 -8.97
CA LEU A 344 -9.55 -11.66 -7.75
C LEU A 344 -10.59 -11.51 -6.64
N PHE A 345 -11.08 -10.29 -6.34
CA PHE A 345 -12.05 -10.17 -5.25
C PHE A 345 -13.36 -10.88 -5.58
N MET A 346 -13.83 -10.83 -6.83
CA MET A 346 -15.05 -11.53 -7.24
C MET A 346 -14.89 -13.05 -7.16
N VAL A 347 -13.80 -13.57 -7.71
CA VAL A 347 -13.49 -15.02 -7.67
C VAL A 347 -13.32 -15.48 -6.23
N ASN A 348 -12.50 -14.79 -5.45
CA ASN A 348 -12.20 -15.18 -4.08
C ASN A 348 -13.44 -15.13 -3.18
N LEU A 349 -14.28 -14.11 -3.28
CA LEU A 349 -15.53 -14.08 -2.50
C LEU A 349 -16.54 -15.15 -2.94
N ALA A 350 -16.71 -15.37 -4.24
CA ALA A 350 -17.64 -16.39 -4.75
C ALA A 350 -17.21 -17.81 -4.31
N PHE A 351 -15.95 -18.17 -4.55
CA PHE A 351 -15.43 -19.49 -4.15
C PHE A 351 -15.26 -19.60 -2.63
N GLY A 352 -14.96 -18.51 -1.95
CA GLY A 352 -14.91 -18.42 -0.50
C GLY A 352 -16.25 -18.73 0.14
N LEU A 353 -17.30 -18.05 -0.31
CA LEU A 353 -18.66 -18.29 0.19
C LEU A 353 -19.13 -19.73 -0.11
N LEU A 354 -18.95 -20.20 -1.35
CA LEU A 354 -19.36 -21.54 -1.74
C LEU A 354 -18.61 -22.61 -0.93
N SER A 355 -17.30 -22.51 -0.81
CA SER A 355 -16.49 -23.48 -0.05
C SER A 355 -16.78 -23.41 1.45
N PHE A 356 -17.06 -22.20 2.00
CA PHE A 356 -17.46 -22.03 3.39
C PHE A 356 -18.83 -22.66 3.69
N LEU A 357 -19.82 -22.47 2.82
CA LEU A 357 -21.13 -23.10 2.97
C LEU A 357 -21.04 -24.62 2.91
N LEU A 358 -20.23 -25.18 2.01
CA LEU A 358 -19.98 -26.63 1.96
C LEU A 358 -19.27 -27.14 3.22
N LEU A 359 -18.28 -26.38 3.72
CA LEU A 359 -17.63 -26.69 4.98
C LEU A 359 -18.63 -26.69 6.13
N LEU A 360 -19.44 -25.65 6.25
CA LEU A 360 -20.45 -25.50 7.28
C LEU A 360 -21.49 -26.62 7.22
N HIS A 361 -21.99 -26.95 6.02
CA HIS A 361 -22.89 -28.08 5.81
C HIS A 361 -22.29 -29.40 6.33
N ASN A 362 -21.01 -29.67 5.97
CA ASN A 362 -20.30 -30.87 6.43
C ASN A 362 -20.04 -30.87 7.95
N CYS A 363 -19.88 -29.69 8.56
CA CYS A 363 -19.71 -29.54 10.01
C CYS A 363 -21.01 -29.70 10.79
N LEU A 364 -22.13 -29.24 10.22
CA LEU A 364 -23.44 -29.31 10.89
C LEU A 364 -24.13 -30.67 10.80
N ARG A 365 -23.70 -31.55 9.91
CA ARG A 365 -24.26 -32.88 9.74
C ARG A 365 -23.79 -33.85 10.82
N SER A 366 -24.73 -34.50 11.49
CA SER A 366 -24.49 -35.54 12.51
C SER A 366 -24.22 -36.92 11.91
N THR A 367 -24.71 -37.18 10.68
CA THR A 367 -24.64 -38.51 10.04
C THR A 367 -23.49 -38.63 9.05
N ALA A 368 -22.90 -39.81 8.91
CA ALA A 368 -21.87 -40.07 7.92
C ALA A 368 -22.40 -39.84 6.49
N LEU A 369 -21.55 -39.22 5.64
CA LEU A 369 -21.89 -38.94 4.25
C LEU A 369 -22.09 -40.24 3.46
N PRO A 370 -23.17 -40.39 2.65
CA PRO A 370 -23.29 -41.49 1.70
C PRO A 370 -22.08 -41.52 0.75
N PRO A 371 -21.69 -42.73 0.24
CA PRO A 371 -20.49 -42.86 -0.60
C PRO A 371 -20.45 -41.89 -1.80
N LYS A 372 -21.57 -41.71 -2.50
CA LYS A 372 -21.71 -40.80 -3.64
C LYS A 372 -21.45 -39.32 -3.21
N VAL A 373 -22.00 -38.89 -2.09
CA VAL A 373 -21.82 -37.52 -1.57
C VAL A 373 -20.39 -37.30 -1.08
N LYS A 374 -19.75 -38.33 -0.52
CA LYS A 374 -18.33 -38.28 -0.13
C LYS A 374 -17.43 -38.06 -1.35
N THR A 375 -17.70 -38.74 -2.47
CA THR A 375 -16.98 -38.59 -3.73
C THR A 375 -17.17 -37.19 -4.30
N VAL A 376 -18.38 -36.64 -4.33
CA VAL A 376 -18.67 -35.29 -4.79
C VAL A 376 -17.97 -34.24 -3.91
N SER A 377 -18.01 -34.40 -2.59
CA SER A 377 -17.32 -33.51 -1.65
C SER A 377 -15.80 -33.54 -1.85
N HIS A 378 -15.22 -34.69 -2.15
CA HIS A 378 -13.78 -34.82 -2.45
C HIS A 378 -13.42 -34.12 -3.77
N ILE A 379 -14.19 -34.35 -4.83
CA ILE A 379 -13.97 -33.68 -6.13
C ILE A 379 -14.10 -32.16 -5.98
N ALA A 380 -15.12 -31.67 -5.28
CA ALA A 380 -15.29 -30.26 -4.98
C ALA A 380 -14.08 -29.69 -4.21
N GLY A 381 -13.57 -30.40 -3.20
CA GLY A 381 -12.38 -30.00 -2.45
C GLY A 381 -11.13 -29.88 -3.33
N VAL A 382 -10.92 -30.84 -4.25
CA VAL A 382 -9.81 -30.78 -5.22
C VAL A 382 -9.99 -29.57 -6.17
N SER A 383 -11.20 -29.36 -6.68
CA SER A 383 -11.50 -28.23 -7.58
C SER A 383 -11.24 -26.89 -6.90
N PHE A 384 -11.68 -26.70 -5.66
CA PHE A 384 -11.41 -25.49 -4.90
C PHE A 384 -9.91 -25.30 -4.62
N SER A 385 -9.16 -26.37 -4.39
CA SER A 385 -7.71 -26.29 -4.21
C SER A 385 -7.01 -25.81 -5.49
N VAL A 386 -7.44 -26.32 -6.65
CA VAL A 386 -6.91 -25.86 -7.95
C VAL A 386 -7.19 -24.37 -8.16
N VAL A 387 -8.42 -23.93 -7.87
CA VAL A 387 -8.78 -22.49 -7.97
C VAL A 387 -7.97 -21.64 -6.99
N LEU A 388 -7.70 -22.13 -5.77
CA LEU A 388 -6.88 -21.42 -4.78
C LEU A 388 -5.46 -21.18 -5.31
N TYR A 389 -4.82 -22.22 -5.84
CA TYR A 389 -3.47 -22.07 -6.41
C TYR A 389 -3.48 -21.18 -7.66
N ALA A 390 -4.49 -21.29 -8.51
CA ALA A 390 -4.63 -20.42 -9.68
C ALA A 390 -4.83 -18.96 -9.27
N ALA A 391 -5.67 -18.67 -8.27
CA ALA A 391 -5.87 -17.33 -7.73
C ALA A 391 -4.58 -16.76 -7.12
N PHE A 392 -3.82 -17.58 -6.37
CA PHE A 392 -2.52 -17.17 -5.82
C PHE A 392 -1.52 -16.81 -6.93
N LEU A 393 -1.36 -17.67 -7.95
CA LEU A 393 -0.43 -17.42 -9.06
C LEU A 393 -0.84 -16.22 -9.90
N PHE A 394 -2.13 -16.06 -10.15
CA PHE A 394 -2.67 -14.90 -10.87
C PHE A 394 -2.43 -13.60 -10.09
N HIS A 395 -2.62 -13.63 -8.76
CA HIS A 395 -2.33 -12.49 -7.91
C HIS A 395 -0.83 -12.17 -7.88
N LEU A 396 0.01 -13.19 -7.72
CA LEU A 396 1.46 -13.07 -7.73
C LEU A 396 1.96 -12.47 -9.06
N ALA A 397 1.42 -12.92 -10.19
CA ALA A 397 1.76 -12.37 -11.51
C ALA A 397 1.41 -10.88 -11.61
N GLY A 398 0.21 -10.47 -11.19
CA GLY A 398 -0.18 -9.06 -11.15
C GLY A 398 0.70 -8.22 -10.21
N TYR A 399 1.06 -8.77 -9.05
CA TYR A 399 1.94 -8.11 -8.08
C TYR A 399 3.38 -7.95 -8.62
N CYS A 400 3.92 -8.99 -9.25
CA CYS A 400 5.25 -8.94 -9.89
C CYS A 400 5.30 -7.97 -11.08
N LEU A 401 4.25 -7.92 -11.91
CA LEU A 401 4.14 -6.94 -12.99
C LEU A 401 4.15 -5.51 -12.43
N ARG A 402 3.37 -5.26 -11.36
CA ARG A 402 3.36 -3.95 -10.71
C ARG A 402 4.73 -3.57 -10.13
N TRP A 403 5.42 -4.53 -9.50
CA TRP A 403 6.80 -4.34 -9.01
C TRP A 403 7.74 -3.96 -10.15
N TYR A 404 7.70 -4.71 -11.25
CA TYR A 404 8.55 -4.47 -12.42
C TYR A 404 8.30 -3.09 -13.06
N ILE A 405 7.02 -2.69 -13.21
CA ILE A 405 6.62 -1.40 -13.78
C ILE A 405 7.04 -0.25 -12.85
N GLY A 406 6.79 -0.38 -11.56
CA GLY A 406 7.10 0.65 -10.57
C GLY A 406 8.58 0.75 -10.18
N GLY A 407 9.41 -0.26 -10.54
CA GLY A 407 10.82 -0.33 -10.16
C GLY A 407 11.09 -0.48 -8.65
N ARG A 408 10.04 -0.74 -7.86
CA ARG A 408 10.08 -0.82 -6.39
C ARG A 408 9.06 -1.80 -5.85
N ILE A 409 9.29 -2.30 -4.63
CA ILE A 409 8.33 -3.17 -3.95
C ILE A 409 7.01 -2.39 -3.76
N PRO A 410 5.84 -2.94 -4.20
CA PRO A 410 4.56 -2.26 -4.12
C PRO A 410 4.00 -2.25 -2.67
N LEU A 411 4.46 -1.32 -1.83
CA LEU A 411 4.08 -1.16 -0.42
C LEU A 411 3.95 0.32 0.00
N SER A 412 3.81 1.22 -0.96
CA SER A 412 3.89 2.66 -0.70
C SER A 412 2.55 3.33 -0.39
N ASN A 413 1.46 2.72 -0.75
CA ASN A 413 0.11 3.25 -0.51
C ASN A 413 -0.86 2.17 -0.03
N GLY A 414 -2.06 2.60 0.40
CA GLY A 414 -3.08 1.69 0.93
C GLY A 414 -3.49 0.59 -0.06
N TYR A 415 -3.60 0.91 -1.35
CA TYR A 415 -3.91 -0.07 -2.38
C TYR A 415 -2.85 -1.18 -2.45
N GLU A 416 -1.58 -0.81 -2.50
CA GLU A 416 -0.46 -1.76 -2.59
C GLU A 416 -0.34 -2.64 -1.34
N THR A 417 -0.54 -2.06 -0.15
CA THR A 417 -0.52 -2.82 1.11
C THR A 417 -1.66 -3.82 1.20
N MET A 418 -2.87 -3.49 0.71
CA MET A 418 -4.00 -4.43 0.63
C MET A 418 -3.72 -5.56 -0.38
N GLN A 419 -3.11 -5.24 -1.54
CA GLN A 419 -2.67 -6.27 -2.50
C GLN A 419 -1.68 -7.24 -1.86
N PHE A 420 -0.66 -6.73 -1.16
CA PHE A 420 0.33 -7.55 -0.47
C PHE A 420 -0.31 -8.40 0.64
N MET A 421 -1.18 -7.82 1.47
CA MET A 421 -1.89 -8.56 2.52
C MET A 421 -2.75 -9.69 1.94
N ALA A 422 -3.49 -9.44 0.86
CA ALA A 422 -4.29 -10.46 0.19
C ALA A 422 -3.40 -11.58 -0.41
N LEU A 423 -2.22 -11.25 -0.94
CA LEU A 423 -1.24 -12.22 -1.42
C LEU A 423 -0.71 -13.10 -0.28
N CYS A 424 -0.39 -12.50 0.87
CA CYS A 424 0.03 -13.22 2.07
C CYS A 424 -1.06 -14.18 2.58
N ILE A 425 -2.32 -13.74 2.59
CA ILE A 425 -3.46 -14.58 2.97
C ILE A 425 -3.57 -15.80 2.05
N LEU A 426 -3.52 -15.59 0.73
CA LEU A 426 -3.56 -16.69 -0.23
C LEU A 426 -2.37 -17.64 -0.08
N LEU A 427 -1.17 -17.11 0.17
CA LEU A 427 0.02 -17.92 0.44
C LEU A 427 -0.17 -18.82 1.67
N VAL A 428 -0.63 -18.25 2.79
CA VAL A 428 -0.92 -19.01 4.03
C VAL A 428 -1.96 -20.10 3.75
N ALA A 429 -3.03 -19.77 3.02
CA ALA A 429 -4.04 -20.75 2.64
C ALA A 429 -3.45 -21.86 1.76
N CYS A 430 -2.65 -21.55 0.75
CA CYS A 430 -1.97 -22.52 -0.11
C CYS A 430 -1.05 -23.47 0.69
N LEU A 431 -0.36 -22.97 1.69
CA LEU A 431 0.54 -23.77 2.53
C LEU A 431 -0.22 -24.69 3.50
N LEU A 432 -1.36 -24.22 4.04
CA LEU A 432 -2.03 -24.88 5.16
C LEU A 432 -3.27 -25.70 4.78
N HIS A 433 -3.96 -25.43 3.65
CA HIS A 433 -5.28 -26.02 3.36
C HIS A 433 -5.30 -27.55 3.30
N ARG A 434 -4.19 -28.19 2.90
CA ARG A 434 -4.11 -29.66 2.85
C ARG A 434 -4.12 -30.29 4.24
N ARG A 435 -3.54 -29.57 5.19
CA ARG A 435 -3.44 -30.00 6.59
C ARG A 435 -4.64 -29.56 7.40
N PHE A 436 -5.13 -28.35 7.12
CA PHE A 436 -6.26 -27.71 7.77
C PHE A 436 -7.30 -27.29 6.73
N PRO A 437 -8.28 -28.12 6.42
CA PRO A 437 -9.27 -27.84 5.37
C PRO A 437 -10.02 -26.51 5.55
N PHE A 438 -10.12 -26.01 6.79
CA PHE A 438 -10.74 -24.72 7.12
C PHE A 438 -10.01 -23.52 6.51
N THR A 439 -8.69 -23.61 6.31
CA THR A 439 -7.88 -22.50 5.77
C THR A 439 -8.18 -22.21 4.31
N LEU A 440 -8.73 -23.15 3.55
CA LEU A 440 -9.11 -22.92 2.16
C LEU A 440 -10.24 -21.89 2.02
N PRO A 441 -11.47 -22.10 2.61
CA PRO A 441 -12.52 -21.10 2.54
C PRO A 441 -12.12 -19.77 3.22
N PHE A 442 -11.35 -19.82 4.31
CA PHE A 442 -10.89 -18.62 4.99
C PHE A 442 -9.89 -17.84 4.16
N GLY A 443 -8.98 -18.52 3.46
CA GLY A 443 -8.06 -17.86 2.54
C GLY A 443 -8.77 -17.12 1.42
N PHE A 444 -9.78 -17.74 0.81
CA PHE A 444 -10.60 -17.09 -0.19
C PHE A 444 -11.39 -15.91 0.38
N LEU A 445 -12.12 -16.09 1.49
CA LEU A 445 -12.94 -15.03 2.07
C LEU A 445 -12.09 -13.84 2.51
N LEU A 446 -11.03 -14.07 3.28
CA LEU A 446 -10.18 -13.01 3.79
C LEU A 446 -9.50 -12.23 2.67
N SER A 447 -8.88 -12.93 1.70
CA SER A 447 -8.26 -12.25 0.56
C SER A 447 -9.27 -11.50 -0.29
N GLY A 448 -10.45 -12.08 -0.51
CA GLY A 448 -11.55 -11.42 -1.22
C GLY A 448 -12.05 -10.18 -0.50
N PHE A 449 -12.24 -10.23 0.82
CA PHE A 449 -12.66 -9.05 1.61
C PHE A 449 -11.59 -7.95 1.64
N VAL A 450 -10.31 -8.28 1.79
CA VAL A 450 -9.23 -7.31 1.75
C VAL A 450 -9.21 -6.56 0.42
N LEU A 451 -9.33 -7.29 -0.70
CA LEU A 451 -9.38 -6.69 -2.03
C LEU A 451 -10.68 -5.89 -2.26
N LEU A 452 -11.81 -6.35 -1.73
CA LEU A 452 -13.07 -5.63 -1.78
C LEU A 452 -13.01 -4.31 -1.01
N VAL A 453 -12.39 -4.30 0.18
CA VAL A 453 -12.17 -3.06 0.97
C VAL A 453 -11.33 -2.07 0.19
N SER A 454 -10.26 -2.54 -0.48
CA SER A 454 -9.44 -1.71 -1.36
C SER A 454 -10.25 -1.09 -2.51
N TYR A 455 -11.16 -1.87 -3.09
CA TYR A 455 -12.03 -1.43 -4.19
C TYR A 455 -13.12 -0.45 -3.73
N LEU A 456 -13.84 -0.75 -2.63
CA LEU A 456 -14.89 0.10 -2.09
C LEU A 456 -14.33 1.38 -1.46
N GLY A 457 -13.18 1.31 -0.82
CA GLY A 457 -12.45 2.45 -0.26
C GLY A 457 -11.89 3.40 -1.31
N GLN A 458 -12.09 3.13 -2.61
CA GLN A 458 -11.59 3.93 -3.73
C GLN A 458 -10.08 4.23 -3.60
N MET A 459 -9.32 3.26 -3.09
CA MET A 459 -7.88 3.41 -2.96
C MET A 459 -7.24 3.56 -4.34
N ASN A 460 -6.38 4.56 -4.49
CA ASN A 460 -5.79 4.89 -5.79
C ASN A 460 -4.88 3.75 -6.30
N PRO A 461 -5.21 3.10 -7.42
CA PRO A 461 -4.40 2.03 -7.98
C PRO A 461 -3.22 2.53 -8.82
N GLN A 462 -3.06 3.83 -9.01
CA GLN A 462 -2.00 4.40 -9.83
C GLN A 462 -0.62 4.06 -9.27
N ILE A 463 0.34 3.91 -10.17
CA ILE A 463 1.76 3.75 -9.81
C ILE A 463 2.38 5.14 -9.91
N THR A 464 2.70 5.73 -8.77
CA THR A 464 3.32 7.06 -8.67
C THR A 464 4.74 6.95 -8.13
N PRO A 465 5.61 7.93 -8.37
CA PRO A 465 6.91 8.03 -7.70
C PRO A 465 6.76 8.06 -6.18
N LEU A 466 7.80 7.62 -5.47
CA LEU A 466 7.83 7.68 -4.02
C LEU A 466 8.17 9.09 -3.54
N MET A 467 7.52 9.51 -2.45
CA MET A 467 8.01 10.65 -1.68
C MET A 467 9.38 10.30 -1.08
N PRO A 468 10.32 11.26 -1.00
CA PRO A 468 11.69 11.01 -0.56
C PRO A 468 11.80 10.25 0.77
N VAL A 469 10.97 10.60 1.75
CA VAL A 469 10.96 9.97 3.07
C VAL A 469 10.59 8.48 3.03
N LEU A 470 9.82 8.05 2.03
CA LEU A 470 9.37 6.65 1.87
C LEU A 470 10.40 5.77 1.14
N VAL A 471 11.47 6.35 0.61
CA VAL A 471 12.54 5.63 -0.08
C VAL A 471 13.48 5.02 0.96
N SER A 472 13.02 3.97 1.64
CA SER A 472 13.79 3.29 2.68
C SER A 472 13.55 1.78 2.67
N PRO A 473 14.61 0.94 2.63
CA PRO A 473 14.46 -0.51 2.77
C PRO A 473 13.83 -0.92 4.12
N TRP A 474 14.15 -0.20 5.18
CA TRP A 474 13.61 -0.44 6.53
C TRP A 474 12.09 -0.30 6.57
N LEU A 475 11.55 0.72 5.89
CA LEU A 475 10.11 0.92 5.78
C LEU A 475 9.44 -0.23 5.04
N SER A 476 10.02 -0.68 3.91
CA SER A 476 9.46 -1.79 3.13
C SER A 476 9.43 -3.09 3.93
N ILE A 477 10.49 -3.39 4.70
CA ILE A 477 10.54 -4.57 5.56
C ILE A 477 9.53 -4.44 6.71
N HIS A 478 9.47 -3.27 7.37
CA HIS A 478 8.49 -2.99 8.42
C HIS A 478 7.05 -3.26 7.95
N VAL A 479 6.64 -2.64 6.85
CA VAL A 479 5.28 -2.80 6.31
C VAL A 479 5.01 -4.25 5.92
N SER A 480 5.98 -4.96 5.31
CA SER A 480 5.83 -6.38 4.96
C SER A 480 5.54 -7.25 6.18
N LEU A 481 6.27 -7.06 7.27
CA LEU A 481 6.10 -7.83 8.51
C LEU A 481 4.76 -7.53 9.18
N ILE A 482 4.36 -6.26 9.25
CA ILE A 482 3.04 -5.87 9.80
C ILE A 482 1.90 -6.50 8.99
N MET A 483 1.95 -6.43 7.65
CA MET A 483 0.90 -7.00 6.81
C MET A 483 0.85 -8.53 6.90
N MET A 484 2.00 -9.20 6.98
CA MET A 484 2.07 -10.64 7.20
C MET A 484 1.45 -11.02 8.56
N SER A 485 1.77 -10.27 9.61
CA SER A 485 1.16 -10.46 10.93
C SER A 485 -0.36 -10.33 10.87
N TYR A 486 -0.88 -9.26 10.30
CA TYR A 486 -2.33 -9.05 10.18
C TYR A 486 -3.02 -10.14 9.36
N ALA A 487 -2.37 -10.66 8.33
CA ALA A 487 -2.88 -11.81 7.60
C ALA A 487 -3.05 -13.05 8.50
N LEU A 488 -2.06 -13.37 9.33
CA LEU A 488 -2.11 -14.49 10.27
C LEU A 488 -3.15 -14.27 11.38
N LEU A 489 -3.23 -13.06 11.93
CA LEU A 489 -4.22 -12.69 12.96
C LEU A 489 -5.65 -12.79 12.42
N ALA A 490 -5.88 -12.45 11.16
CA ALA A 490 -7.18 -12.61 10.51
C ALA A 490 -7.60 -14.09 10.41
N PHE A 491 -6.66 -15.01 10.12
CA PHE A 491 -6.94 -16.45 10.20
C PHE A 491 -7.30 -16.91 11.62
N ILE A 492 -6.56 -16.43 12.63
CA ILE A 492 -6.83 -16.75 14.05
C ILE A 492 -8.23 -16.27 14.43
N MET A 493 -8.62 -15.07 14.01
CA MET A 493 -9.96 -14.52 14.26
C MET A 493 -11.05 -15.43 13.68
N LEU A 494 -10.95 -15.82 12.41
CA LEU A 494 -11.96 -16.70 11.78
C LEU A 494 -11.97 -18.11 12.39
N ASN A 495 -10.80 -18.66 12.73
CA ASN A 495 -10.71 -19.93 13.46
C ASN A 495 -11.44 -19.84 14.81
N GLY A 496 -11.23 -18.74 15.56
CA GLY A 496 -11.89 -18.50 16.84
C GLY A 496 -13.42 -18.41 16.71
N ILE A 497 -13.90 -17.64 15.74
CA ILE A 497 -15.35 -17.53 15.46
C ILE A 497 -15.96 -18.90 15.14
N LEU A 498 -15.32 -19.67 14.25
CA LEU A 498 -15.81 -21.00 13.89
C LEU A 498 -15.78 -21.95 15.09
N ALA A 499 -14.70 -21.93 15.90
CA ALA A 499 -14.60 -22.76 17.10
C ALA A 499 -15.70 -22.44 18.13
N LEU A 500 -16.02 -21.17 18.35
CA LEU A 500 -17.11 -20.75 19.24
C LEU A 500 -18.49 -21.20 18.72
N CYS A 501 -18.74 -21.09 17.41
CA CYS A 501 -19.98 -21.56 16.80
C CYS A 501 -20.16 -23.09 16.95
N LEU A 502 -19.06 -23.85 16.77
CA LEU A 502 -19.11 -25.32 16.92
C LEU A 502 -19.29 -25.74 18.38
N ARG A 503 -18.60 -25.08 19.34
CA ARG A 503 -18.70 -25.35 20.78
C ARG A 503 -20.11 -25.12 21.33
N LYS A 504 -20.78 -24.03 20.92
CA LYS A 504 -22.17 -23.76 21.34
C LYS A 504 -23.11 -24.91 20.98
N LYS A 505 -22.92 -25.52 19.80
CA LYS A 505 -23.73 -26.66 19.36
C LYS A 505 -23.42 -27.94 20.13
N GLU A 506 -22.20 -28.14 20.62
CA GLU A 506 -21.85 -29.27 21.50
C GLU A 506 -22.64 -29.22 22.81
N THR A 507 -22.74 -28.05 23.42
CA THR A 507 -23.50 -27.84 24.67
C THR A 507 -24.98 -28.18 24.49
N GLU A 508 -25.58 -27.91 23.31
CA GLU A 508 -26.96 -28.26 22.98
C GLU A 508 -27.15 -29.76 22.68
N ASN A 509 -26.11 -30.44 22.13
CA ASN A 509 -26.16 -31.87 21.77
C ASN A 509 -25.69 -32.81 22.87
N HIS A 510 -25.21 -32.30 24.01
CA HIS A 510 -24.83 -33.13 25.18
C HIS A 510 -25.96 -34.00 25.71
N VAL A 511 -27.19 -33.72 25.29
CA VAL A 511 -28.39 -34.50 25.61
C VAL A 511 -28.57 -35.74 24.71
N THR A 512 -27.82 -35.88 23.59
CA THR A 512 -28.14 -36.88 22.52
C THR A 512 -26.96 -37.76 22.03
N GLY A 513 -25.85 -37.90 22.74
CA GLY A 513 -24.92 -39.04 22.57
C GLY A 513 -24.01 -39.08 21.32
N GLY A 514 -23.73 -37.97 20.62
CA GLY A 514 -22.91 -37.93 19.39
C GLY A 514 -21.48 -37.37 19.55
N TYR A 515 -20.74 -37.88 20.50
CA TYR A 515 -19.58 -37.21 21.14
C TYR A 515 -18.24 -37.11 20.37
N GLU A 516 -17.80 -38.11 19.63
CA GLU A 516 -16.36 -38.22 19.28
C GLU A 516 -15.89 -37.35 18.11
N ARG A 517 -16.72 -36.97 17.17
CA ARG A 517 -16.27 -36.37 15.90
C ARG A 517 -16.15 -34.84 15.93
N GLN A 518 -16.83 -34.18 16.84
CA GLN A 518 -16.95 -32.74 16.93
C GLN A 518 -15.83 -32.12 17.80
N ASP A 519 -15.42 -32.85 18.82
CA ASP A 519 -14.36 -32.52 19.75
C ASP A 519 -13.00 -32.31 19.04
N ASN A 520 -12.66 -33.22 18.12
CA ASN A 520 -11.44 -33.15 17.31
C ASN A 520 -11.37 -31.92 16.40
N ARG A 521 -12.48 -31.31 15.99
CA ARG A 521 -12.49 -30.12 15.11
C ARG A 521 -12.23 -28.85 15.87
N VAL A 522 -12.85 -28.68 17.01
CA VAL A 522 -12.60 -27.53 17.90
C VAL A 522 -11.15 -27.54 18.37
N GLU A 523 -10.64 -28.72 18.73
CA GLU A 523 -9.24 -28.91 19.09
C GLU A 523 -8.29 -28.55 17.94
N GLN A 524 -8.57 -29.01 16.70
CA GLN A 524 -7.78 -28.66 15.52
C GLN A 524 -7.75 -27.14 15.25
N LEU A 525 -8.90 -26.44 15.38
CA LEU A 525 -8.99 -25.00 15.22
C LEU A 525 -8.19 -24.26 16.30
N THR A 526 -8.26 -24.74 17.54
CA THR A 526 -7.50 -24.19 18.67
C THR A 526 -6.00 -24.39 18.46
N LEU A 527 -5.55 -25.60 18.10
CA LEU A 527 -4.15 -25.91 17.82
C LEU A 527 -3.61 -25.07 16.66
N LEU A 528 -4.40 -24.92 15.58
CA LEU A 528 -4.03 -24.07 14.46
C LEU A 528 -3.90 -22.61 14.89
N SER A 529 -4.85 -22.09 15.67
CA SER A 529 -4.79 -20.70 16.16
C SER A 529 -3.57 -20.49 17.05
N ARG A 530 -3.26 -21.41 17.95
CA ARG A 530 -2.02 -21.37 18.76
C ARG A 530 -0.77 -21.42 17.89
N LEU A 531 -0.74 -22.31 16.89
CA LEU A 531 0.40 -22.41 15.96
C LEU A 531 0.65 -21.10 15.19
N LEU A 532 -0.43 -20.46 14.70
CA LEU A 532 -0.34 -19.21 13.94
C LEU A 532 -0.02 -18.00 14.85
N LEU A 533 -0.37 -18.06 16.13
CA LEU A 533 -0.16 -16.96 17.08
C LEU A 533 1.33 -16.62 17.25
N TYR A 534 2.21 -17.62 17.29
CA TYR A 534 3.66 -17.40 17.45
C TYR A 534 4.27 -16.58 16.31
N PRO A 535 4.16 -17.00 15.02
CA PRO A 535 4.70 -16.19 13.94
C PRO A 535 3.95 -14.86 13.78
N ALA A 536 2.65 -14.79 14.07
CA ALA A 536 1.88 -13.55 13.99
C ALA A 536 2.41 -12.49 14.95
N THR A 537 2.59 -12.83 16.22
CA THR A 537 3.12 -11.90 17.24
C THR A 537 4.60 -11.60 17.00
N PHE A 538 5.38 -12.58 16.53
CA PHE A 538 6.78 -12.34 16.13
C PHE A 538 6.84 -11.28 15.02
N PHE A 539 6.09 -11.44 13.94
CA PHE A 539 6.08 -10.47 12.84
C PHE A 539 5.55 -9.10 13.27
N LEU A 540 4.55 -9.06 14.15
CA LEU A 540 4.02 -7.81 14.68
C LEU A 540 5.07 -7.06 15.50
N GLY A 541 5.69 -7.73 16.46
CA GLY A 541 6.73 -7.14 17.30
C GLY A 541 7.96 -6.72 16.50
N ALA A 542 8.48 -7.59 15.64
CA ALA A 542 9.60 -7.26 14.75
C ALA A 542 9.26 -6.09 13.83
N GLY A 543 8.03 -6.06 13.28
CA GLY A 543 7.53 -4.96 12.48
C GLY A 543 7.51 -3.65 13.27
N ILE A 544 6.93 -3.62 14.48
CA ILE A 544 6.90 -2.43 15.34
C ILE A 544 8.31 -1.90 15.59
N PHE A 545 9.26 -2.77 15.95
CA PHE A 545 10.64 -2.35 16.24
C PHE A 545 11.38 -1.82 15.01
N LEU A 546 11.22 -2.47 13.86
CA LEU A 546 11.81 -1.98 12.60
C LEU A 546 11.20 -0.64 12.16
N GLY A 547 9.90 -0.44 12.40
CA GLY A 547 9.25 0.86 12.20
C GLY A 547 9.82 1.94 13.10
N ALA A 548 10.07 1.62 14.38
CA ALA A 548 10.70 2.54 15.31
C ALA A 548 12.16 2.87 14.93
N VAL A 549 12.92 1.88 14.44
CA VAL A 549 14.28 2.12 13.91
C VAL A 549 14.23 3.06 12.71
N TRP A 550 13.33 2.80 11.75
CA TRP A 550 13.13 3.67 10.59
C TRP A 550 12.75 5.09 10.99
N ALA A 551 11.79 5.24 11.91
CA ALA A 551 11.35 6.55 12.40
C ALA A 551 12.50 7.32 13.10
N ASN A 552 13.34 6.62 13.85
CA ASN A 552 14.52 7.21 14.48
C ASN A 552 15.57 7.65 13.45
N VAL A 553 15.78 6.88 12.37
CA VAL A 553 16.72 7.24 11.30
C VAL A 553 16.18 8.38 10.45
N SER A 554 14.87 8.42 10.18
CA SER A 554 14.26 9.43 9.31
C SER A 554 13.92 10.74 10.04
N TRP A 555 13.45 10.66 11.30
CA TRP A 555 12.90 11.81 12.04
C TRP A 555 13.53 12.03 13.42
N GLY A 556 14.51 11.24 13.81
CA GLY A 556 15.18 11.35 15.11
C GLY A 556 14.32 10.98 16.32
N ARG A 557 13.23 10.27 16.13
CA ARG A 557 12.34 9.81 17.21
C ARG A 557 11.88 8.38 16.95
N TYR A 558 11.87 7.54 17.99
CA TYR A 558 11.45 6.14 17.90
C TYR A 558 9.94 5.96 17.86
N TRP A 559 9.19 6.89 18.47
CA TRP A 559 7.76 6.76 18.71
C TRP A 559 7.10 8.13 18.73
N ALA A 560 5.98 8.27 18.04
CA ALA A 560 5.23 9.53 17.92
C ALA A 560 3.86 9.50 18.60
N TRP A 561 3.44 8.35 19.12
CA TRP A 561 2.10 8.12 19.66
C TRP A 561 0.99 8.36 18.62
N ASP A 562 1.28 8.16 17.36
CA ASP A 562 0.26 8.23 16.33
C ASP A 562 -0.74 7.05 16.46
N PRO A 563 -1.96 7.18 15.91
CA PRO A 563 -2.97 6.11 16.02
C PRO A 563 -2.51 4.77 15.49
N LYS A 564 -1.65 4.73 14.46
CA LYS A 564 -1.15 3.46 13.87
C LYS A 564 -0.19 2.75 14.82
N GLU A 565 0.72 3.49 15.42
CA GLU A 565 1.67 2.97 16.42
C GLU A 565 0.92 2.44 17.64
N VAL A 566 -0.04 3.23 18.16
CA VAL A 566 -0.82 2.87 19.36
C VAL A 566 -1.64 1.61 19.11
N TRP A 567 -2.35 1.51 17.98
CA TRP A 567 -3.16 0.33 17.67
C TRP A 567 -2.30 -0.91 17.40
N ALA A 568 -1.13 -0.77 16.79
CA ALA A 568 -0.19 -1.88 16.63
C ALA A 568 0.30 -2.41 17.99
N LEU A 569 0.64 -1.50 18.92
CA LEU A 569 1.05 -1.86 20.28
C LEU A 569 -0.08 -2.52 21.07
N ILE A 570 -1.30 -1.98 21.03
CA ILE A 570 -2.46 -2.59 21.68
C ILE A 570 -2.70 -4.00 21.15
N THR A 571 -2.67 -4.18 19.82
CA THR A 571 -2.81 -5.48 19.19
C THR A 571 -1.73 -6.44 19.67
N PHE A 572 -0.47 -6.00 19.72
CA PHE A 572 0.64 -6.81 20.20
C PHE A 572 0.47 -7.26 21.65
N LEU A 573 0.03 -6.36 22.53
CA LEU A 573 -0.20 -6.66 23.95
C LEU A 573 -1.38 -7.64 24.14
N VAL A 574 -2.51 -7.40 23.44
CA VAL A 574 -3.70 -8.27 23.55
C VAL A 574 -3.38 -9.70 23.10
N TYR A 575 -2.73 -9.85 21.96
CA TYR A 575 -2.35 -11.19 21.49
C TYR A 575 -1.18 -11.78 22.30
N GLY A 576 -0.33 -10.94 22.89
CA GLY A 576 0.72 -11.36 23.84
C GLY A 576 0.14 -12.02 25.10
N VAL A 577 -0.99 -11.50 25.63
CA VAL A 577 -1.69 -12.12 26.77
C VAL A 577 -2.20 -13.53 26.43
N ALA A 578 -2.58 -13.76 25.17
CA ALA A 578 -3.09 -15.07 24.74
C ALA A 578 -2.05 -16.22 24.82
N PHE A 579 -0.75 -15.92 24.99
CA PHE A 579 0.25 -16.96 25.28
C PHE A 579 0.12 -17.55 26.68
N HIS A 580 -0.52 -16.82 27.60
CA HIS A 580 -0.66 -17.23 28.99
C HIS A 580 -2.02 -17.90 29.28
N SER A 581 -2.90 -17.99 28.28
CA SER A 581 -4.18 -18.72 28.30
C SER A 581 -4.05 -20.07 27.58
#